data_72eb1e7b6513a0a230e338501c24f2cb
#
_entry.id   72eb1e7b6513a0a230e338501c24f2cb
#
_cell.length_a   1.000
_cell.length_b   1.000
_cell.length_c   1.000
_cell.angle_alpha   90.00
_cell.angle_beta   90.00
_cell.angle_gamma   90.00
#
_symmetry.space_group_name_H-M   'P 1'
#
loop_
_entity.id
_entity.type
_entity.pdbx_description
1 polymer ?
#
loop_
_entity_poly.entity_id
_entity_poly.type
_entity_poly.pdbx_seq_one_letter_code
_entity_poly.pdbx_strand_id
1 'polypeptide(L)'
;MITAFATQQTLDHLQLYSAFLNRESDASGTVVLHHGRVKRPGKQVPEFSTVELKPLVDDVDERLAAIARSAKDKHRLNQVLVVHRLGIIQACDSVLLAIVSGKTRDICFDACAWIVDEVKKEEFIQLIEH
;
A
#
# COMPACT_ATOMS: atom_id res chain seq x y z
N MET A 1 8.26 13.56 -2.83
CA MET A 1 7.23 13.58 -1.78
C MET A 1 6.80 12.18 -1.42
N ILE A 2 6.65 11.89 -0.14
CA ILE A 2 6.10 10.62 0.33
C ILE A 2 4.89 10.87 1.21
N THR A 3 3.88 9.98 1.09
CA THR A 3 2.72 9.92 1.96
C THR A 3 2.57 8.46 2.39
N ALA A 4 2.66 8.19 3.69
CA ALA A 4 2.61 6.82 4.17
C ALA A 4 1.97 6.76 5.55
N PHE A 5 0.90 6.00 5.69
CA PHE A 5 0.22 5.82 6.97
C PHE A 5 -0.67 4.60 6.95
N ALA A 6 -1.04 4.14 8.15
CA ALA A 6 -2.05 3.12 8.34
C ALA A 6 -3.33 3.74 8.91
N THR A 7 -4.48 3.15 8.63
CA THR A 7 -5.75 3.69 9.08
C THR A 7 -6.76 2.59 9.37
N GLN A 8 -7.61 2.80 10.37
CA GLN A 8 -8.74 1.94 10.66
C GLN A 8 -9.98 2.27 9.83
N GLN A 9 -9.93 3.35 9.09
CA GLN A 9 -11.03 3.76 8.21
C GLN A 9 -10.95 3.05 6.87
N THR A 10 -12.09 2.92 6.20
CA THR A 10 -12.15 2.39 4.84
C THR A 10 -11.27 3.21 3.91
N LEU A 11 -10.49 2.53 3.08
CA LEU A 11 -9.64 3.22 2.10
C LEU A 11 -10.49 3.73 0.94
N ASP A 12 -10.51 5.04 0.76
CA ASP A 12 -11.11 5.66 -0.43
C ASP A 12 -10.03 5.78 -1.50
N HIS A 13 -9.85 4.72 -2.27
CA HIS A 13 -8.77 4.64 -3.26
C HIS A 13 -8.92 5.68 -4.37
N LEU A 14 -10.14 6.06 -4.73
CA LEU A 14 -10.37 7.08 -5.76
C LEU A 14 -9.95 8.46 -5.27
N GLN A 15 -10.31 8.80 -4.03
CA GLN A 15 -9.91 10.08 -3.44
C GLN A 15 -8.40 10.15 -3.24
N LEU A 16 -7.79 9.08 -2.76
CA LEU A 16 -6.34 9.04 -2.56
C LEU A 16 -5.58 9.17 -3.88
N TYR A 17 -6.06 8.52 -4.94
CA TYR A 17 -5.47 8.65 -6.26
C TYR A 17 -5.63 10.06 -6.81
N SER A 18 -6.81 10.64 -6.68
CA SER A 18 -7.07 12.01 -7.11
C SER A 18 -6.12 13.00 -6.41
N ALA A 19 -5.97 12.86 -5.09
CA ALA A 19 -5.05 13.70 -4.31
C ALA A 19 -3.60 13.50 -4.76
N PHE A 20 -3.21 12.26 -5.05
CA PHE A 20 -1.89 11.95 -5.58
C PHE A 20 -1.63 12.70 -6.89
N LEU A 21 -2.58 12.63 -7.84
CA LEU A 21 -2.46 13.31 -9.13
C LEU A 21 -2.38 14.83 -8.98
N ASN A 22 -3.08 15.41 -8.02
CA ASN A 22 -3.06 16.85 -7.77
C ASN A 22 -1.68 17.35 -7.31
N ARG A 23 -0.86 16.46 -6.75
CA ARG A 23 0.51 16.79 -6.30
C ARG A 23 1.56 16.36 -7.30
N GLU A 24 1.15 15.80 -8.41
CA GLU A 24 2.08 15.24 -9.39
C GLU A 24 2.72 16.35 -10.22
N SER A 25 3.98 16.13 -10.61
CA SER A 25 4.70 17.05 -11.46
C SER A 25 4.65 16.58 -12.93
N ASP A 26 4.99 17.48 -13.84
CA ASP A 26 5.08 17.17 -15.25
C ASP A 26 6.34 16.35 -15.62
N ALA A 27 7.19 16.05 -14.64
CA ALA A 27 8.38 15.22 -14.85
C ALA A 27 8.07 13.73 -14.84
N SER A 28 6.85 13.33 -14.48
CA SER A 28 6.46 11.91 -14.43
C SER A 28 5.85 11.46 -15.74
N GLY A 29 6.42 10.42 -16.33
CA GLY A 29 5.86 9.77 -17.51
C GLY A 29 4.91 8.63 -17.21
N THR A 30 4.92 8.12 -15.96
CA THR A 30 4.12 6.97 -15.54
C THR A 30 3.67 7.12 -14.11
N VAL A 31 2.44 6.70 -13.86
CA VAL A 31 1.89 6.48 -12.52
C VAL A 31 1.41 5.04 -12.47
N VAL A 32 1.85 4.29 -11.46
CA VAL A 32 1.42 2.90 -11.22
C VAL A 32 0.70 2.84 -9.88
N LEU A 33 -0.48 2.23 -9.90
CA LEU A 33 -1.30 2.05 -8.71
C LEU A 33 -1.52 0.56 -8.46
N HIS A 34 -1.19 0.10 -7.26
CA HIS A 34 -1.56 -1.22 -6.77
C HIS A 34 -2.68 -1.07 -5.76
N HIS A 35 -3.80 -1.74 -6.00
CA HIS A 35 -4.95 -1.77 -5.11
C HIS A 35 -5.11 -3.21 -4.61
N GLY A 36 -4.63 -3.49 -3.39
CA GLY A 36 -4.75 -4.79 -2.77
C GLY A 36 -6.11 -4.93 -2.09
N ARG A 37 -6.78 -6.06 -2.33
CA ARG A 37 -8.10 -6.36 -1.79
C ARG A 37 -8.08 -7.71 -1.08
N VAL A 38 -9.00 -7.90 -0.14
CA VAL A 38 -9.20 -9.20 0.51
C VAL A 38 -9.92 -10.13 -0.46
N LYS A 39 -9.33 -11.28 -0.71
CA LYS A 39 -9.92 -12.29 -1.61
C LYS A 39 -10.25 -13.58 -0.88
N ARG A 40 -11.26 -14.31 -1.37
CA ARG A 40 -11.57 -15.69 -1.00
C ARG A 40 -11.25 -16.61 -2.17
N PRO A 41 -10.86 -17.87 -1.90
CA PRO A 41 -10.65 -18.48 -0.59
C PRO A 41 -9.42 -17.94 0.13
N GLY A 42 -9.45 -17.98 1.47
CA GLY A 42 -8.31 -17.58 2.30
C GLY A 42 -7.23 -18.64 2.32
N LYS A 43 -6.01 -18.25 2.69
CA LYS A 43 -4.89 -19.18 2.83
C LYS A 43 -4.89 -19.90 4.18
N GLN A 44 -5.35 -19.23 5.24
CA GLN A 44 -5.42 -19.78 6.59
C GLN A 44 -6.76 -20.47 6.81
N VAL A 45 -7.85 -19.75 6.50
CA VAL A 45 -9.23 -20.23 6.63
C VAL A 45 -9.91 -19.97 5.28
N PRO A 46 -10.13 -21.00 4.45
CA PRO A 46 -10.68 -20.80 3.09
C PRO A 46 -12.02 -20.04 3.08
N GLU A 47 -12.93 -20.38 3.99
CA GLU A 47 -14.27 -19.78 4.08
C GLU A 47 -14.36 -18.76 5.21
N PHE A 48 -13.31 -17.95 5.41
CA PHE A 48 -13.29 -16.96 6.48
C PHE A 48 -14.48 -16.00 6.40
N SER A 49 -14.94 -15.53 7.58
CA SER A 49 -15.98 -14.50 7.66
C SER A 49 -15.39 -13.12 7.67
N THR A 50 -14.29 -12.92 8.39
CA THR A 50 -13.60 -11.63 8.52
C THR A 50 -12.09 -11.84 8.45
N VAL A 51 -11.39 -10.74 8.19
CA VAL A 51 -9.93 -10.66 8.23
C VAL A 51 -9.57 -9.55 9.19
N GLU A 52 -8.62 -9.83 10.07
CA GLU A 52 -8.05 -8.81 10.94
C GLU A 52 -6.68 -8.40 10.41
N LEU A 53 -6.49 -7.08 10.25
CA LEU A 53 -5.19 -6.50 9.92
C LEU A 53 -4.65 -5.90 11.21
N LYS A 54 -3.73 -6.64 11.84
CA LYS A 54 -3.27 -6.37 13.21
C LYS A 54 -1.91 -5.72 13.19
N PRO A 55 -1.75 -4.53 13.83
CA PRO A 55 -0.41 -3.96 14.00
C PRO A 55 0.39 -4.78 15.00
N LEU A 56 1.64 -5.06 14.68
CA LEU A 56 2.56 -5.81 15.54
C LEU A 56 3.52 -4.90 16.30
N VAL A 57 3.55 -3.61 15.95
CA VAL A 57 4.44 -2.61 16.52
C VAL A 57 3.66 -1.31 16.74
N ASP A 58 4.22 -0.38 17.52
CA ASP A 58 3.60 0.91 17.78
C ASP A 58 3.88 1.93 16.67
N ASP A 59 4.95 1.74 15.91
CA ASP A 59 5.44 2.70 14.91
C ASP A 59 5.12 2.29 13.48
N VAL A 60 3.91 1.78 13.23
CA VAL A 60 3.50 1.31 11.91
C VAL A 60 3.66 2.37 10.83
N ASP A 61 3.24 3.61 11.12
CA ASP A 61 3.34 4.70 10.14
C ASP A 61 4.78 4.98 9.73
N GLU A 62 5.70 4.98 10.69
CA GLU A 62 7.13 5.16 10.42
C GLU A 62 7.71 4.01 9.61
N ARG A 63 7.24 2.78 9.85
CA ARG A 63 7.66 1.61 9.08
C ARG A 63 7.20 1.72 7.62
N LEU A 64 5.96 2.12 7.40
CA LEU A 64 5.44 2.37 6.05
C LEU A 64 6.20 3.50 5.37
N ALA A 65 6.47 4.59 6.09
CA ALA A 65 7.24 5.72 5.57
C ALA A 65 8.67 5.31 5.19
N ALA A 66 9.29 4.43 5.97
CA ALA A 66 10.63 3.93 5.66
C ALA A 66 10.65 3.14 4.35
N ILE A 67 9.65 2.29 4.13
CA ILE A 67 9.51 1.56 2.87
C ILE A 67 9.31 2.54 1.70
N ALA A 68 8.42 3.51 1.85
CA ALA A 68 8.15 4.50 0.82
C ALA A 68 9.39 5.32 0.47
N ARG A 69 10.15 5.75 1.48
CA ARG A 69 11.39 6.52 1.29
C ARG A 69 12.46 5.69 0.59
N SER A 70 12.64 4.44 1.01
CA SER A 70 13.59 3.53 0.37
C SER A 70 13.24 3.29 -1.09
N ALA A 71 11.96 3.09 -1.40
CA ALA A 71 11.50 2.92 -2.77
C ALA A 71 11.79 4.17 -3.61
N LYS A 72 11.47 5.35 -3.06
CA LYS A 72 11.68 6.62 -3.75
C LYS A 72 13.15 6.81 -4.10
N ASP A 73 14.04 6.56 -3.16
CA ASP A 73 15.47 6.76 -3.37
C ASP A 73 16.06 5.69 -4.28
N LYS A 74 15.72 4.44 -4.07
CA LYS A 74 16.26 3.30 -4.83
C LYS A 74 15.83 3.32 -6.28
N HIS A 75 14.58 3.70 -6.55
CA HIS A 75 13.98 3.67 -7.89
C HIS A 75 13.87 5.07 -8.51
N ARG A 76 14.36 6.11 -7.83
CA ARG A 76 14.33 7.49 -8.33
C ARG A 76 12.92 7.95 -8.69
N LEU A 77 11.98 7.66 -7.80
CA LEU A 77 10.59 8.05 -7.99
C LEU A 77 10.37 9.52 -7.68
N ASN A 78 9.35 10.10 -8.28
CA ASN A 78 8.97 11.49 -8.03
C ASN A 78 8.04 11.59 -6.81
N GLN A 79 7.10 10.66 -6.70
CA GLN A 79 6.13 10.63 -5.60
C GLN A 79 5.79 9.19 -5.24
N VAL A 80 5.56 8.92 -3.94
CA VAL A 80 5.16 7.61 -3.43
C VAL A 80 4.05 7.80 -2.40
N LEU A 81 3.01 6.97 -2.49
CA LEU A 81 1.96 6.86 -1.49
C LEU A 81 1.81 5.40 -1.09
N VAL A 82 1.81 5.13 0.21
CA VAL A 82 1.55 3.78 0.75
C VAL A 82 0.57 3.92 1.90
N VAL A 83 -0.65 3.43 1.73
CA VAL A 83 -1.69 3.47 2.77
C VAL A 83 -2.17 2.06 3.04
N HIS A 84 -2.11 1.64 4.30
CA HIS A 84 -2.51 0.31 4.73
C HIS A 84 -3.72 0.37 5.65
N ARG A 85 -4.67 -0.53 5.44
CA ARG A 85 -5.83 -0.67 6.32
C ARG A 85 -5.44 -1.44 7.58
N LEU A 86 -6.02 -1.06 8.71
CA LEU A 86 -5.96 -1.80 9.98
C LEU A 86 -7.36 -2.12 10.44
N GLY A 87 -7.48 -3.10 11.33
CA GLY A 87 -8.75 -3.48 11.93
C GLY A 87 -9.39 -4.68 11.25
N ILE A 88 -10.68 -4.85 11.48
CA ILE A 88 -11.44 -6.00 10.99
C ILE A 88 -12.19 -5.62 9.72
N ILE A 89 -11.98 -6.37 8.66
CA ILE A 89 -12.56 -6.13 7.34
C ILE A 89 -13.09 -7.43 6.74
N GLN A 90 -13.72 -7.33 5.59
CA GLN A 90 -14.38 -8.46 4.91
C GLN A 90 -13.78 -8.69 3.52
N ALA A 91 -14.19 -9.79 2.90
CA ALA A 91 -13.84 -10.07 1.51
C ALA A 91 -14.24 -8.88 0.61
N CYS A 92 -13.41 -8.58 -0.35
CA CYS A 92 -13.54 -7.45 -1.29
C CYS A 92 -13.15 -6.09 -0.73
N ASP A 93 -12.93 -5.96 0.58
CA ASP A 93 -12.48 -4.69 1.17
C ASP A 93 -11.04 -4.40 0.76
N SER A 94 -10.71 -3.11 0.69
CA SER A 94 -9.38 -2.63 0.36
C SER A 94 -8.43 -2.82 1.54
N VAL A 95 -7.25 -3.38 1.29
CA VAL A 95 -6.21 -3.66 2.29
C VAL A 95 -5.07 -2.66 2.18
N LEU A 96 -4.63 -2.42 0.96
CA LEU A 96 -3.39 -1.69 0.70
C LEU A 96 -3.53 -0.90 -0.59
N LEU A 97 -3.10 0.34 -0.54
CA LEU A 97 -2.97 1.16 -1.73
C LEU A 97 -1.52 1.63 -1.82
N ALA A 98 -0.86 1.31 -2.93
CA ALA A 98 0.48 1.78 -3.21
C ALA A 98 0.47 2.48 -4.56
N ILE A 99 0.87 3.74 -4.58
CA ILE A 99 0.93 4.55 -5.81
C ILE A 99 2.32 5.13 -5.94
N VAL A 100 2.91 4.97 -7.11
CA VAL A 100 4.23 5.53 -7.41
C VAL A 100 4.20 6.27 -8.73
N SER A 101 5.01 7.31 -8.83
CA SER A 101 5.20 8.03 -10.08
C SER A 101 6.68 8.19 -10.37
N GLY A 102 7.04 8.21 -11.64
CA GLY A 102 8.41 8.32 -12.07
C GLY A 102 8.54 8.56 -13.55
N LYS A 103 9.78 8.62 -14.01
CA LYS A 103 10.11 8.99 -15.38
C LYS A 103 9.61 7.96 -16.39
N THR A 104 9.76 6.66 -16.10
CA THR A 104 9.45 5.57 -17.03
C THR A 104 8.65 4.46 -16.36
N ARG A 105 7.96 3.65 -17.19
CA ARG A 105 7.06 2.59 -16.68
C ARG A 105 7.80 1.45 -15.99
N ASP A 106 8.94 1.04 -16.50
CA ASP A 106 9.72 -0.05 -15.91
C ASP A 106 10.18 0.28 -14.50
N ILE A 107 10.66 1.49 -14.25
CA ILE A 107 11.03 1.98 -12.94
C ILE A 107 9.81 1.89 -11.99
N CYS A 108 8.66 2.35 -12.45
CA CYS A 108 7.44 2.40 -11.62
C CYS A 108 6.88 1.01 -11.35
N PHE A 109 6.88 0.10 -12.33
CA PHE A 109 6.44 -1.28 -12.11
C PHE A 109 7.33 -1.98 -11.10
N ASP A 110 8.65 -1.85 -11.24
CA ASP A 110 9.60 -2.49 -10.31
C ASP A 110 9.45 -1.94 -8.90
N ALA A 111 9.32 -0.62 -8.77
CA ALA A 111 9.17 0.04 -7.48
C ALA A 111 7.88 -0.38 -6.77
N CYS A 112 6.77 -0.42 -7.49
CA CYS A 112 5.48 -0.80 -6.93
C CYS A 112 5.50 -2.26 -6.45
N ALA A 113 6.05 -3.17 -7.25
CA ALA A 113 6.21 -4.57 -6.86
C ALA A 113 7.07 -4.70 -5.60
N TRP A 114 8.17 -3.96 -5.53
CA TRP A 114 9.07 -4.01 -4.37
C TRP A 114 8.37 -3.53 -3.10
N ILE A 115 7.60 -2.42 -3.19
CA ILE A 115 6.84 -1.90 -2.04
C ILE A 115 5.86 -2.95 -1.51
N VAL A 116 5.09 -3.55 -2.41
CA VAL A 116 4.09 -4.56 -2.04
C VAL A 116 4.75 -5.77 -1.39
N ASP A 117 5.88 -6.23 -1.93
CA ASP A 117 6.63 -7.35 -1.37
C ASP A 117 7.13 -7.05 0.04
N GLU A 118 7.66 -5.83 0.26
CA GLU A 118 8.14 -5.43 1.58
C GLU A 118 7.02 -5.36 2.62
N VAL A 119 5.87 -4.82 2.25
CA VAL A 119 4.69 -4.77 3.14
C VAL A 119 4.20 -6.18 3.46
N LYS A 120 4.20 -7.08 2.48
CA LYS A 120 3.70 -8.46 2.63
C LYS A 120 4.61 -9.38 3.44
N LYS A 121 5.79 -8.94 3.84
CA LYS A 121 6.63 -9.70 4.77
C LYS A 121 6.01 -9.81 6.16
N GLU A 122 4.98 -9.02 6.45
CA GLU A 122 4.24 -9.03 7.73
C GLU A 122 5.15 -8.81 8.95
N GLU A 123 6.16 -7.96 8.81
CA GLU A 123 7.06 -7.65 9.92
C GLU A 123 6.42 -6.71 10.94
N PHE A 124 5.43 -5.90 10.52
CA PHE A 124 4.79 -4.92 11.40
C PHE A 124 3.26 -4.87 11.29
N ILE A 125 2.67 -5.52 10.29
CA ILE A 125 1.22 -5.71 10.15
C ILE A 125 0.98 -7.16 9.76
N GLN A 126 0.11 -7.84 10.50
CA GLN A 126 -0.23 -9.25 10.26
C GLN A 126 -1.67 -9.37 9.78
N LEU A 127 -1.90 -10.21 8.78
CA LEU A 127 -3.22 -10.56 8.28
C LEU A 127 -3.65 -11.88 8.93
N ILE A 128 -4.79 -11.86 9.62
CA ILE A 128 -5.34 -13.02 10.32
C ILE A 128 -6.75 -13.28 9.80
N GLU A 129 -6.98 -14.45 9.23
CA GLU A 129 -8.31 -14.88 8.76
C GLU A 129 -9.08 -15.54 9.88
N HIS A 130 -10.35 -15.15 10.04
CA HIS A 130 -11.22 -15.71 11.07
C HIS A 130 -12.43 -16.46 10.51
#